data_bb1f6eb8a78c20cd61f51b60e81e8f0a
#
_entry.id   bb1f6eb8a78c20cd61f51b60e81e8f0a
#
_cell.length_a   1.000
_cell.length_b   1.000
_cell.length_c   1.000
_cell.angle_alpha   90.00
_cell.angle_beta   90.00
_cell.angle_gamma   90.00
#
_symmetry.space_group_name_H-M   'P 1'
#
loop_
_entity.id
_entity.type
_entity.pdbx_description
1 polymer ?
#
loop_
_entity_poly.entity_id
_entity_poly.type
_entity_poly.pdbx_seq_one_letter_code
_entity_poly.pdbx_strand_id
1 'polypeptide(L)'
;MTPPPPAPESSTPGPVSDAVRGNWVDRLAPPWSRPYLRLSRADRPVGTWLLLIPCWWGLALAAATDGWRWADLWIALGCAAGAWLMRGAGCTWNDLTDRDFDAQVARTRSRPLPSGQVTPRQAAVWMAAQAGVAALVLVTFNGAAILLGIAALAPVAVYPFAKRFTWWPQVFLGIAFNWGALLAWAAHTGGLGWPPVLLYLSGIAWTLFYDTIYAHQDKEDDALIGVKSTARLFGAQTGRWLALFLVLTVLLMAAAILAALLPDASPVRLLLALCAPWALGWHLLWQLRRLDADDPATCLRLFRSNRDAGLVAALFLAAAACL
;
A
#
# COMPACT_ATOMS: atom_id res chain seq x y z
N MET A 1 41.75 -14.27 -38.51
CA MET A 1 41.72 -13.91 -37.08
C MET A 1 40.46 -13.09 -36.84
N THR A 2 39.44 -13.67 -36.27
CA THR A 2 38.23 -12.95 -35.82
C THR A 2 38.57 -12.16 -34.56
N PRO A 3 38.17 -10.90 -34.42
CA PRO A 3 38.41 -10.15 -33.20
C PRO A 3 37.72 -10.81 -32.00
N PRO A 4 38.31 -10.73 -30.80
CA PRO A 4 37.68 -11.29 -29.60
C PRO A 4 36.35 -10.60 -29.34
N PRO A 5 35.36 -11.31 -28.77
CA PRO A 5 34.08 -10.71 -28.40
C PRO A 5 34.32 -9.55 -27.42
N PRO A 6 33.56 -8.43 -27.53
CA PRO A 6 33.69 -7.33 -26.60
C PRO A 6 33.50 -7.84 -25.17
N ALA A 7 34.38 -7.39 -24.27
CA ALA A 7 34.26 -7.68 -22.84
C ALA A 7 32.87 -7.28 -22.34
N PRO A 8 32.26 -8.03 -21.42
CA PRO A 8 30.98 -7.66 -20.88
C PRO A 8 31.12 -6.25 -20.26
N GLU A 9 30.30 -5.32 -20.76
CA GLU A 9 30.24 -3.96 -20.22
C GLU A 9 30.03 -4.10 -18.69
N SER A 10 30.94 -3.49 -17.95
CA SER A 10 30.83 -3.39 -16.49
C SER A 10 29.51 -2.71 -16.18
N SER A 11 28.49 -3.50 -15.87
CA SER A 11 27.16 -3.02 -15.51
C SER A 11 27.24 -2.31 -14.17
N THR A 12 27.63 -1.03 -14.20
CA THR A 12 27.25 -0.13 -13.11
C THR A 12 25.74 -0.23 -12.98
N PRO A 13 25.20 -0.61 -11.80
CA PRO A 13 23.79 -0.82 -11.65
C PRO A 13 23.02 0.47 -11.94
N GLY A 14 22.45 0.57 -13.13
CA GLY A 14 21.61 1.70 -13.52
C GLY A 14 20.39 1.85 -12.60
N PRO A 15 19.72 3.01 -12.62
CA PRO A 15 18.46 3.18 -11.90
C PRO A 15 17.44 2.15 -12.38
N VAL A 16 16.62 1.64 -11.47
CA VAL A 16 15.53 0.70 -11.80
C VAL A 16 14.51 1.42 -12.68
N SER A 17 14.04 0.79 -13.75
CA SER A 17 13.24 1.44 -14.81
C SER A 17 11.92 2.04 -14.30
N ASP A 18 11.32 1.49 -13.24
CA ASP A 18 10.08 1.95 -12.61
C ASP A 18 10.31 2.88 -11.38
N ALA A 19 11.58 3.25 -11.09
CA ALA A 19 11.91 4.20 -10.03
C ALA A 19 11.53 5.65 -10.39
N VAL A 20 11.31 6.47 -9.38
CA VAL A 20 11.15 7.92 -9.57
C VAL A 20 12.49 8.52 -9.97
N ARG A 21 12.54 9.22 -11.10
CA ARG A 21 13.78 9.88 -11.56
C ARG A 21 14.27 10.88 -10.50
N GLY A 22 15.57 10.81 -10.19
CA GLY A 22 16.20 11.72 -9.23
C GLY A 22 15.76 11.51 -7.78
N ASN A 23 15.32 10.30 -7.42
CA ASN A 23 14.95 9.93 -6.06
C ASN A 23 16.14 10.02 -5.09
N TRP A 24 15.83 10.08 -3.79
CA TRP A 24 16.84 10.25 -2.74
C TRP A 24 17.79 9.05 -2.61
N VAL A 25 17.34 7.83 -2.95
CA VAL A 25 18.19 6.63 -2.90
C VAL A 25 19.35 6.75 -3.87
N ASP A 26 19.08 7.25 -5.09
CA ASP A 26 20.13 7.41 -6.11
C ASP A 26 21.04 8.60 -5.82
N ARG A 27 20.54 9.66 -5.17
CA ARG A 27 21.29 10.89 -4.91
C ARG A 27 22.08 10.86 -3.62
N LEU A 28 21.49 10.37 -2.54
CA LEU A 28 22.02 10.55 -1.18
C LEU A 28 22.47 9.24 -0.53
N ALA A 29 21.88 8.09 -0.90
CA ALA A 29 22.23 6.84 -0.24
C ALA A 29 23.62 6.33 -0.66
N PRO A 30 24.39 5.75 0.30
CA PRO A 30 25.67 5.12 -0.02
C PRO A 30 25.50 4.01 -1.08
N PRO A 31 26.43 3.84 -2.03
CA PRO A 31 26.29 2.88 -3.12
C PRO A 31 25.98 1.46 -2.67
N TRP A 32 26.59 0.98 -1.58
CA TRP A 32 26.38 -0.37 -1.04
C TRP A 32 24.96 -0.61 -0.50
N SER A 33 24.25 0.43 -0.04
CA SER A 33 22.90 0.33 0.50
C SER A 33 21.80 0.45 -0.57
N ARG A 34 22.11 1.03 -1.73
CA ARG A 34 21.13 1.29 -2.81
C ARG A 34 20.37 0.06 -3.25
N PRO A 35 20.98 -1.12 -3.48
CA PRO A 35 20.25 -2.31 -3.87
C PRO A 35 19.21 -2.74 -2.82
N TYR A 36 19.55 -2.66 -1.54
CA TYR A 36 18.64 -3.00 -0.43
C TYR A 36 17.49 -2.01 -0.28
N LEU A 37 17.79 -0.70 -0.40
CA LEU A 37 16.76 0.33 -0.39
C LEU A 37 15.81 0.24 -1.60
N ARG A 38 16.32 -0.16 -2.77
CA ARG A 38 15.52 -0.43 -3.96
C ARG A 38 14.65 -1.69 -3.79
N LEU A 39 15.14 -2.77 -3.14
CA LEU A 39 14.32 -3.91 -2.73
C LEU A 39 13.15 -3.45 -1.85
N SER A 40 13.41 -2.54 -0.91
CA SER A 40 12.40 -1.99 -0.01
C SER A 40 11.48 -0.95 -0.68
N ARG A 41 11.66 -0.65 -1.97
CA ARG A 41 10.90 0.39 -2.71
C ARG A 41 11.01 1.79 -2.08
N ALA A 42 12.14 2.09 -1.41
CA ALA A 42 12.41 3.40 -0.82
C ALA A 42 12.58 4.50 -1.89
N ASP A 43 12.91 4.12 -3.12
CA ASP A 43 12.98 4.96 -4.31
C ASP A 43 11.61 5.38 -4.88
N ARG A 44 10.51 4.77 -4.38
CA ARG A 44 9.13 5.01 -4.79
C ARG A 44 8.16 4.88 -3.62
N PRO A 45 8.09 5.87 -2.72
CA PRO A 45 7.47 5.74 -1.40
C PRO A 45 5.93 5.71 -1.42
N VAL A 46 5.27 5.87 -2.56
CA VAL A 46 3.80 5.92 -2.64
C VAL A 46 3.14 4.69 -1.99
N GLY A 47 3.69 3.49 -2.21
CA GLY A 47 3.16 2.27 -1.60
C GLY A 47 3.30 2.24 -0.08
N THR A 48 4.32 2.88 0.50
CA THR A 48 4.44 3.06 1.96
C THR A 48 3.34 3.96 2.49
N TRP A 49 3.02 5.06 1.79
CA TRP A 49 1.91 5.93 2.15
C TRP A 49 0.57 5.19 2.11
N LEU A 50 0.33 4.40 1.05
CA LEU A 50 -0.92 3.65 0.90
C LEU A 50 -1.08 2.54 1.96
N LEU A 51 0.01 2.05 2.54
CA LEU A 51 0.00 1.13 3.68
C LEU A 51 -0.20 1.86 5.02
N LEU A 52 0.38 3.06 5.19
CA LEU A 52 0.31 3.85 6.41
C LEU A 52 -1.03 4.55 6.62
N ILE A 53 -1.61 5.09 5.55
CA ILE A 53 -2.82 5.91 5.62
C ILE A 53 -3.99 5.19 6.32
N PRO A 54 -4.29 3.91 6.02
CA PRO A 54 -5.31 3.16 6.75
C PRO A 54 -5.03 3.05 8.26
N CYS A 55 -3.76 2.96 8.68
CA CYS A 55 -3.43 3.00 10.11
C CYS A 55 -3.87 4.33 10.74
N TRP A 56 -3.56 5.44 10.09
CA TRP A 56 -3.95 6.76 10.59
C TRP A 56 -5.45 7.00 10.52
N TRP A 57 -6.17 6.42 9.54
CA TRP A 57 -7.63 6.43 9.54
C TRP A 57 -8.22 5.69 10.75
N GLY A 58 -7.70 4.48 11.03
CA GLY A 58 -8.16 3.68 12.18
C GLY A 58 -7.87 4.38 13.51
N LEU A 59 -6.67 4.92 13.67
CA LEU A 59 -6.28 5.66 14.87
C LEU A 59 -7.11 6.93 15.07
N ALA A 60 -7.24 7.75 14.01
CA ALA A 60 -7.99 9.01 14.09
C ALA A 60 -9.48 8.78 14.33
N LEU A 61 -10.07 7.73 13.72
CA LEU A 61 -11.47 7.38 13.98
C LEU A 61 -11.66 6.88 15.43
N ALA A 62 -10.71 6.11 15.97
CA ALA A 62 -10.74 5.69 17.37
C ALA A 62 -10.64 6.90 18.30
N ALA A 63 -9.68 7.79 18.07
CA ALA A 63 -9.52 9.02 18.85
C ALA A 63 -10.74 9.96 18.74
N ALA A 64 -11.49 9.91 17.64
CA ALA A 64 -12.73 10.67 17.50
C ALA A 64 -13.86 10.15 18.39
N THR A 65 -13.78 8.93 18.95
CA THR A 65 -14.78 8.40 19.89
C THR A 65 -14.54 8.86 21.32
N ASP A 66 -13.29 8.89 21.80
CA ASP A 66 -12.96 9.12 23.21
C ASP A 66 -11.79 10.11 23.45
N GLY A 67 -11.34 10.78 22.40
CA GLY A 67 -10.31 11.82 22.45
C GLY A 67 -8.89 11.30 22.23
N TRP A 68 -7.98 12.25 21.91
CA TRP A 68 -6.57 11.97 21.75
C TRP A 68 -5.87 11.69 23.09
N ARG A 69 -4.94 10.72 23.07
CA ARG A 69 -4.07 10.34 24.19
C ARG A 69 -2.60 10.53 23.79
N TRP A 70 -1.73 10.77 24.74
CA TRP A 70 -0.28 10.83 24.46
C TRP A 70 0.28 9.54 23.81
N ALA A 71 -0.30 8.39 24.15
CA ALA A 71 0.04 7.12 23.53
C ALA A 71 -0.23 7.08 22.01
N ASP A 72 -1.19 7.87 21.52
CA ASP A 72 -1.56 7.89 20.11
C ASP A 72 -0.46 8.45 19.22
N LEU A 73 0.34 9.38 19.75
CA LEU A 73 1.53 9.85 19.04
C LEU A 73 2.50 8.70 18.80
N TRP A 74 2.71 7.85 19.82
CA TRP A 74 3.55 6.67 19.68
C TRP A 74 2.93 5.66 18.70
N ILE A 75 1.63 5.41 18.76
CA ILE A 75 0.92 4.52 17.83
C ILE A 75 1.08 5.05 16.39
N ALA A 76 0.88 6.36 16.16
CA ALA A 76 1.03 6.97 14.85
C ALA A 76 2.45 6.84 14.28
N LEU A 77 3.47 7.09 15.11
CA LEU A 77 4.89 6.98 14.73
C LEU A 77 5.31 5.52 14.55
N GLY A 78 4.85 4.64 15.43
CA GLY A 78 5.12 3.20 15.34
C GLY A 78 4.46 2.58 14.09
N CYS A 79 3.24 3.00 13.73
CA CYS A 79 2.61 2.63 12.46
C CYS A 79 3.41 3.16 11.26
N ALA A 80 3.96 4.37 11.32
CA ALA A 80 4.79 4.91 10.24
C ALA A 80 6.08 4.11 10.05
N ALA A 81 6.78 3.79 11.15
CA ALA A 81 7.96 2.93 11.13
C ALA A 81 7.61 1.51 10.65
N GLY A 82 6.52 0.93 11.17
CA GLY A 82 6.02 -0.38 10.76
C GLY A 82 5.65 -0.43 9.28
N ALA A 83 4.95 0.57 8.76
CA ALA A 83 4.59 0.65 7.36
C ALA A 83 5.83 0.73 6.45
N TRP A 84 6.84 1.52 6.83
CA TRP A 84 8.10 1.60 6.09
C TRP A 84 8.84 0.24 6.06
N LEU A 85 9.01 -0.38 7.22
CA LEU A 85 9.74 -1.65 7.38
C LEU A 85 8.98 -2.82 6.72
N MET A 86 7.68 -2.95 7.00
CA MET A 86 6.87 -4.04 6.47
C MET A 86 6.59 -3.89 4.98
N ARG A 87 6.52 -2.65 4.45
CA ARG A 87 6.50 -2.43 3.01
C ARG A 87 7.78 -2.95 2.36
N GLY A 88 8.93 -2.66 2.96
CA GLY A 88 10.22 -3.17 2.48
C GLY A 88 10.31 -4.69 2.54
N ALA A 89 9.92 -5.28 3.66
CA ALA A 89 9.90 -6.74 3.83
C ALA A 89 8.94 -7.41 2.83
N GLY A 90 7.71 -6.89 2.68
CA GLY A 90 6.70 -7.43 1.76
C GLY A 90 7.13 -7.30 0.29
N CYS A 91 7.77 -6.20 -0.12
CA CYS A 91 8.31 -6.06 -1.46
C CYS A 91 9.46 -7.03 -1.72
N THR A 92 10.33 -7.24 -0.73
CA THR A 92 11.43 -8.22 -0.83
C THR A 92 10.87 -9.63 -0.93
N TRP A 93 9.83 -9.96 -0.16
CA TRP A 93 9.12 -11.24 -0.27
C TRP A 93 8.52 -11.45 -1.67
N ASN A 94 7.85 -10.43 -2.21
CA ASN A 94 7.31 -10.48 -3.55
C ASN A 94 8.42 -10.70 -4.61
N ASP A 95 9.54 -9.96 -4.52
CA ASP A 95 10.66 -10.12 -5.46
C ASP A 95 11.33 -11.50 -5.33
N LEU A 96 11.39 -12.09 -4.14
CA LEU A 96 11.90 -13.46 -3.93
C LEU A 96 11.00 -14.50 -4.57
N THR A 97 9.68 -14.36 -4.44
CA THR A 97 8.70 -15.29 -5.00
C THR A 97 8.53 -15.17 -6.52
N ASP A 98 8.77 -13.97 -7.06
CA ASP A 98 8.58 -13.65 -8.47
C ASP A 98 9.89 -13.57 -9.26
N ARG A 99 11.03 -13.90 -8.67
CA ARG A 99 12.36 -13.69 -9.26
C ARG A 99 12.45 -14.14 -10.72
N ASP A 100 11.96 -15.34 -11.02
CA ASP A 100 12.08 -15.95 -12.34
C ASP A 100 11.10 -15.33 -13.36
N PHE A 101 9.95 -14.80 -12.91
CA PHE A 101 9.03 -14.02 -13.72
C PHE A 101 9.59 -12.61 -13.98
N ASP A 102 10.09 -11.94 -12.95
CA ASP A 102 10.65 -10.60 -13.03
C ASP A 102 11.86 -10.52 -13.98
N ALA A 103 12.62 -11.60 -14.11
CA ALA A 103 13.74 -11.69 -15.05
C ALA A 103 13.31 -11.65 -16.53
N GLN A 104 12.07 -12.05 -16.84
CA GLN A 104 11.53 -12.14 -18.20
C GLN A 104 10.87 -10.85 -18.66
N VAL A 105 10.52 -9.94 -17.73
CA VAL A 105 9.80 -8.69 -18.03
C VAL A 105 10.78 -7.52 -18.11
N ALA A 106 10.74 -6.76 -19.21
CA ALA A 106 11.64 -5.66 -19.47
C ALA A 106 11.70 -4.61 -18.35
N ARG A 107 10.54 -4.30 -17.72
CA ARG A 107 10.42 -3.33 -16.64
C ARG A 107 11.06 -3.82 -15.33
N THR A 108 10.99 -5.10 -15.03
CA THR A 108 11.39 -5.67 -13.73
C THR A 108 12.74 -6.33 -13.72
N ARG A 109 13.31 -6.71 -14.88
CA ARG A 109 14.62 -7.35 -15.00
C ARG A 109 15.79 -6.53 -14.42
N SER A 110 15.62 -5.20 -14.32
CA SER A 110 16.62 -4.29 -13.72
C SER A 110 16.55 -4.21 -12.20
N ARG A 111 15.56 -4.88 -11.56
CA ARG A 111 15.45 -4.95 -10.09
C ARG A 111 16.64 -5.67 -9.47
N PRO A 112 16.97 -5.38 -8.20
CA PRO A 112 18.18 -5.91 -7.56
C PRO A 112 18.32 -7.43 -7.54
N LEU A 113 17.23 -8.19 -7.39
CA LEU A 113 17.26 -9.65 -7.37
C LEU A 113 17.44 -10.26 -8.77
N PRO A 114 16.60 -9.95 -9.79
CA PRO A 114 16.77 -10.47 -11.15
C PRO A 114 18.09 -10.08 -11.78
N SER A 115 18.60 -8.87 -11.50
CA SER A 115 19.87 -8.38 -12.03
C SER A 115 21.11 -8.88 -11.28
N GLY A 116 20.95 -9.67 -10.21
CA GLY A 116 22.07 -10.22 -9.45
C GLY A 116 22.80 -9.23 -8.53
N GLN A 117 22.29 -8.01 -8.34
CA GLN A 117 22.86 -7.02 -7.41
C GLN A 117 22.77 -7.48 -5.95
N VAL A 118 21.78 -8.30 -5.63
CA VAL A 118 21.53 -8.89 -4.29
C VAL A 118 21.25 -10.36 -4.47
N THR A 119 21.91 -11.21 -3.69
CA THR A 119 21.63 -12.65 -3.68
C THR A 119 20.32 -12.95 -2.94
N PRO A 120 19.63 -14.06 -3.21
CA PRO A 120 18.43 -14.45 -2.48
C PRO A 120 18.64 -14.57 -0.95
N ARG A 121 19.82 -15.03 -0.52
CA ARG A 121 20.17 -15.09 0.92
C ARG A 121 20.27 -13.71 1.53
N GLN A 122 20.95 -12.77 0.87
CA GLN A 122 21.03 -11.37 1.34
C GLN A 122 19.66 -10.71 1.38
N ALA A 123 18.81 -10.93 0.37
CA ALA A 123 17.44 -10.42 0.35
C ALA A 123 16.61 -10.99 1.51
N ALA A 124 16.72 -12.29 1.79
CA ALA A 124 16.02 -12.94 2.91
C ALA A 124 16.47 -12.39 4.27
N VAL A 125 17.78 -12.19 4.46
CA VAL A 125 18.33 -11.58 5.68
C VAL A 125 17.83 -10.15 5.84
N TRP A 126 17.83 -9.35 4.75
CA TRP A 126 17.32 -7.97 4.75
C TRP A 126 15.83 -7.92 5.10
N MET A 127 15.03 -8.80 4.52
CA MET A 127 13.61 -8.95 4.83
C MET A 127 13.39 -9.29 6.30
N ALA A 128 14.12 -10.29 6.83
CA ALA A 128 14.01 -10.72 8.22
C ALA A 128 14.43 -9.60 9.21
N ALA A 129 15.48 -8.84 8.87
CA ALA A 129 15.92 -7.70 9.68
C ALA A 129 14.83 -6.62 9.76
N GLN A 130 14.21 -6.25 8.62
CA GLN A 130 13.11 -5.28 8.59
C GLN A 130 11.90 -5.78 9.41
N ALA A 131 11.49 -7.04 9.21
CA ALA A 131 10.38 -7.65 9.95
C ALA A 131 10.69 -7.74 11.46
N GLY A 132 11.94 -8.04 11.84
CA GLY A 132 12.39 -8.10 13.22
C GLY A 132 12.31 -6.72 13.90
N VAL A 133 12.79 -5.66 13.24
CA VAL A 133 12.67 -4.29 13.78
C VAL A 133 11.20 -3.86 13.87
N ALA A 134 10.37 -4.19 12.87
CA ALA A 134 8.93 -3.92 12.94
C ALA A 134 8.25 -4.68 14.10
N ALA A 135 8.67 -5.92 14.38
CA ALA A 135 8.18 -6.69 15.51
C ALA A 135 8.56 -6.04 16.87
N LEU A 136 9.76 -5.48 16.98
CA LEU A 136 10.17 -4.74 18.19
C LEU A 136 9.31 -3.49 18.43
N VAL A 137 8.87 -2.82 17.37
CA VAL A 137 7.88 -1.73 17.49
C VAL A 137 6.52 -2.29 17.88
N LEU A 138 6.06 -3.36 17.23
CA LEU A 138 4.75 -3.96 17.49
C LEU A 138 4.56 -4.41 18.93
N VAL A 139 5.57 -5.02 19.56
CA VAL A 139 5.49 -5.51 20.95
C VAL A 139 5.39 -4.38 21.99
N THR A 140 5.57 -3.12 21.57
CA THR A 140 5.32 -1.95 22.45
C THR A 140 3.84 -1.55 22.49
N PHE A 141 3.00 -2.12 21.64
CA PHE A 141 1.56 -1.88 21.62
C PHE A 141 0.83 -2.83 22.58
N ASN A 142 -0.48 -2.69 22.69
CA ASN A 142 -1.29 -3.59 23.52
C ASN A 142 -1.46 -4.99 22.86
N GLY A 143 -1.92 -5.96 23.67
CA GLY A 143 -2.06 -7.35 23.24
C GLY A 143 -2.97 -7.55 22.02
N ALA A 144 -4.05 -6.75 21.88
CA ALA A 144 -4.94 -6.83 20.73
C ALA A 144 -4.24 -6.42 19.42
N ALA A 145 -3.47 -5.33 19.46
CA ALA A 145 -2.68 -4.88 18.31
C ALA A 145 -1.55 -5.88 17.97
N ILE A 146 -0.91 -6.48 18.97
CA ILE A 146 0.13 -7.53 18.77
C ILE A 146 -0.48 -8.72 18.05
N LEU A 147 -1.62 -9.23 18.50
CA LEU A 147 -2.31 -10.37 17.85
C LEU A 147 -2.69 -10.03 16.40
N LEU A 148 -3.22 -8.83 16.16
CA LEU A 148 -3.54 -8.37 14.80
C LEU A 148 -2.28 -8.23 13.93
N GLY A 149 -1.17 -7.73 14.48
CA GLY A 149 0.09 -7.63 13.75
C GLY A 149 0.65 -8.99 13.34
N ILE A 150 0.54 -10.00 14.21
CA ILE A 150 0.91 -11.38 13.89
C ILE A 150 -0.03 -11.95 12.82
N ALA A 151 -1.35 -11.77 12.97
CA ALA A 151 -2.34 -12.24 12.01
C ALA A 151 -2.17 -11.62 10.62
N ALA A 152 -1.66 -10.38 10.52
CA ALA A 152 -1.35 -9.71 9.25
C ALA A 152 -0.31 -10.45 8.39
N LEU A 153 0.54 -11.26 9.01
CA LEU A 153 1.56 -12.04 8.27
C LEU A 153 0.93 -13.05 7.31
N ALA A 154 -0.26 -13.57 7.62
CA ALA A 154 -0.94 -14.55 6.76
C ALA A 154 -1.32 -13.94 5.39
N PRO A 155 -2.09 -12.83 5.30
CA PRO A 155 -2.38 -12.21 4.01
C PRO A 155 -1.13 -11.69 3.30
N VAL A 156 -0.11 -11.20 4.02
CA VAL A 156 1.16 -10.77 3.42
C VAL A 156 1.91 -11.94 2.79
N ALA A 157 1.91 -13.12 3.41
CA ALA A 157 2.54 -14.31 2.87
C ALA A 157 1.84 -14.81 1.59
N VAL A 158 0.50 -14.74 1.54
CA VAL A 158 -0.31 -15.28 0.44
C VAL A 158 -0.36 -14.33 -0.77
N TYR A 159 -0.38 -13.02 -0.53
CA TYR A 159 -0.62 -11.99 -1.55
C TYR A 159 0.23 -12.16 -2.84
N PRO A 160 1.56 -12.44 -2.81
CA PRO A 160 2.34 -12.54 -4.06
C PRO A 160 1.90 -13.68 -4.99
N PHE A 161 1.31 -14.73 -4.42
CA PHE A 161 0.84 -15.89 -5.18
C PHE A 161 -0.55 -15.66 -5.81
N ALA A 162 -1.32 -14.69 -5.34
CA ALA A 162 -2.71 -14.48 -5.76
C ALA A 162 -2.85 -14.33 -7.29
N LYS A 163 -1.95 -13.60 -7.94
CA LYS A 163 -1.92 -13.41 -9.40
C LYS A 163 -1.75 -14.71 -10.22
N ARG A 164 -1.36 -15.82 -9.58
CA ARG A 164 -1.17 -17.14 -10.22
C ARG A 164 -2.49 -17.93 -10.28
N PHE A 165 -3.37 -17.77 -9.29
CA PHE A 165 -4.59 -18.59 -9.18
C PHE A 165 -5.90 -17.79 -9.33
N THR A 166 -5.92 -16.46 -9.11
CA THR A 166 -7.14 -15.67 -9.18
C THR A 166 -7.00 -14.46 -10.11
N TRP A 167 -8.14 -14.02 -10.68
CA TRP A 167 -8.26 -12.77 -11.41
C TRP A 167 -8.39 -11.53 -10.50
N TRP A 168 -8.47 -11.74 -9.18
CA TRP A 168 -8.66 -10.72 -8.16
C TRP A 168 -7.45 -10.57 -7.21
N PRO A 169 -6.19 -10.52 -7.70
CA PRO A 169 -5.03 -10.36 -6.81
C PRO A 169 -5.09 -9.05 -6.02
N GLN A 170 -5.77 -8.02 -6.54
CA GLN A 170 -5.97 -6.73 -5.89
C GLN A 170 -6.78 -6.84 -4.58
N VAL A 171 -7.65 -7.84 -4.43
CA VAL A 171 -8.35 -8.12 -3.17
C VAL A 171 -7.34 -8.55 -2.09
N PHE A 172 -6.41 -9.44 -2.42
CA PHE A 172 -5.38 -9.90 -1.48
C PHE A 172 -4.44 -8.76 -1.09
N LEU A 173 -4.10 -7.88 -2.04
CA LEU A 173 -3.36 -6.66 -1.75
C LEU A 173 -4.17 -5.75 -0.81
N GLY A 174 -5.45 -5.53 -1.09
CA GLY A 174 -6.35 -4.73 -0.27
C GLY A 174 -6.47 -5.26 1.15
N ILE A 175 -6.60 -6.58 1.32
CA ILE A 175 -6.60 -7.25 2.62
C ILE A 175 -5.30 -6.93 3.39
N ALA A 176 -4.14 -7.08 2.77
CA ALA A 176 -2.85 -6.85 3.42
C ALA A 176 -2.61 -5.35 3.72
N PHE A 177 -2.91 -4.46 2.78
CA PHE A 177 -2.58 -3.03 2.90
C PHE A 177 -3.46 -2.29 3.89
N ASN A 178 -4.72 -2.67 4.03
CA ASN A 178 -5.65 -1.95 4.90
C ASN A 178 -5.74 -2.56 6.31
N TRP A 179 -5.01 -3.65 6.58
CA TRP A 179 -4.98 -4.30 7.90
C TRP A 179 -4.61 -3.34 9.04
N GLY A 180 -3.82 -2.32 8.70
CA GLY A 180 -3.42 -1.26 9.61
C GLY A 180 -4.58 -0.48 10.22
N ALA A 181 -5.73 -0.39 9.55
CA ALA A 181 -6.92 0.25 10.11
C ALA A 181 -7.44 -0.50 11.35
N LEU A 182 -7.46 -1.85 11.28
CA LEU A 182 -7.82 -2.71 12.41
C LEU A 182 -6.79 -2.61 13.54
N LEU A 183 -5.51 -2.69 13.19
CA LEU A 183 -4.41 -2.69 14.14
C LEU A 183 -4.32 -1.38 14.92
N ALA A 184 -4.36 -0.23 14.23
CA ALA A 184 -4.22 1.06 14.87
C ALA A 184 -5.45 1.44 15.72
N TRP A 185 -6.65 1.09 15.27
CA TRP A 185 -7.85 1.16 16.09
C TRP A 185 -7.71 0.32 17.38
N ALA A 186 -7.31 -0.96 17.26
CA ALA A 186 -7.15 -1.84 18.41
C ALA A 186 -6.01 -1.39 19.33
N ALA A 187 -4.94 -0.78 18.80
CA ALA A 187 -3.87 -0.20 19.60
C ALA A 187 -4.37 0.94 20.50
N HIS A 188 -5.34 1.73 20.04
CA HIS A 188 -5.97 2.80 20.81
C HIS A 188 -7.01 2.28 21.80
N THR A 189 -7.95 1.44 21.33
CA THR A 189 -9.15 1.04 22.10
C THR A 189 -8.97 -0.23 22.91
N GLY A 190 -7.97 -1.05 22.62
CA GLY A 190 -7.76 -2.36 23.25
C GLY A 190 -8.55 -3.50 22.62
N GLY A 191 -9.37 -3.27 21.60
CA GLY A 191 -10.19 -4.30 20.96
C GLY A 191 -10.68 -3.93 19.56
N LEU A 192 -11.54 -4.78 19.01
CA LEU A 192 -12.20 -4.54 17.72
C LEU A 192 -13.70 -4.34 17.93
N GLY A 193 -14.31 -3.64 16.97
CA GLY A 193 -15.75 -3.47 16.84
C GLY A 193 -16.12 -3.35 15.37
N TRP A 194 -17.38 -3.04 15.08
CA TRP A 194 -17.84 -2.84 13.70
C TRP A 194 -17.19 -1.62 12.99
N PRO A 195 -16.93 -0.47 13.66
CA PRO A 195 -16.35 0.69 12.99
C PRO A 195 -15.03 0.39 12.26
N PRO A 196 -14.00 -0.20 12.89
CA PRO A 196 -12.74 -0.49 12.19
C PRO A 196 -12.90 -1.56 11.12
N VAL A 197 -13.86 -2.50 11.25
CA VAL A 197 -14.13 -3.51 10.21
C VAL A 197 -14.73 -2.85 8.97
N LEU A 198 -15.69 -1.95 9.12
CA LEU A 198 -16.28 -1.19 8.01
C LEU A 198 -15.22 -0.29 7.34
N LEU A 199 -14.37 0.36 8.13
CA LEU A 199 -13.26 1.18 7.63
C LEU A 199 -12.23 0.33 6.84
N TYR A 200 -11.92 -0.86 7.34
CA TYR A 200 -11.06 -1.83 6.66
C TYR A 200 -11.64 -2.27 5.31
N LEU A 201 -12.93 -2.57 5.26
CA LEU A 201 -13.62 -2.92 4.01
C LEU A 201 -13.65 -1.74 3.03
N SER A 202 -13.81 -0.50 3.52
CA SER A 202 -13.67 0.71 2.72
C SER A 202 -12.28 0.81 2.10
N GLY A 203 -11.24 0.57 2.90
CA GLY A 203 -9.85 0.55 2.42
C GLY A 203 -9.60 -0.52 1.35
N ILE A 204 -10.17 -1.72 1.49
CA ILE A 204 -10.09 -2.77 0.46
C ILE A 204 -10.74 -2.29 -0.84
N ALA A 205 -11.93 -1.70 -0.78
CA ALA A 205 -12.59 -1.13 -1.95
C ALA A 205 -11.76 -0.01 -2.61
N TRP A 206 -11.14 0.86 -1.79
CA TRP A 206 -10.20 1.87 -2.25
C TRP A 206 -8.97 1.25 -2.94
N THR A 207 -8.40 0.17 -2.37
CA THR A 207 -7.28 -0.55 -3.00
C THR A 207 -7.68 -1.15 -4.33
N LEU A 208 -8.86 -1.76 -4.43
CA LEU A 208 -9.39 -2.27 -5.69
C LEU A 208 -9.51 -1.16 -6.75
N PHE A 209 -9.91 0.04 -6.34
CA PHE A 209 -9.98 1.18 -7.24
C PHE A 209 -8.60 1.57 -7.77
N TYR A 210 -7.65 1.92 -6.90
CA TYR A 210 -6.38 2.48 -7.35
C TYR A 210 -5.43 1.43 -7.93
N ASP A 211 -5.47 0.19 -7.44
CA ASP A 211 -4.56 -0.83 -7.92
C ASP A 211 -5.04 -1.46 -9.24
N THR A 212 -6.35 -1.45 -9.52
CA THR A 212 -6.85 -1.75 -10.87
C THR A 212 -6.34 -0.72 -11.88
N ILE A 213 -6.34 0.58 -11.54
CA ILE A 213 -5.75 1.63 -12.40
C ILE A 213 -4.26 1.36 -12.60
N TYR A 214 -3.54 1.05 -11.50
CA TYR A 214 -2.11 0.75 -11.56
C TYR A 214 -1.80 -0.45 -12.46
N ALA A 215 -2.62 -1.50 -12.39
CA ALA A 215 -2.43 -2.73 -13.16
C ALA A 215 -2.61 -2.54 -14.69
N HIS A 216 -3.20 -1.46 -15.14
CA HIS A 216 -3.27 -1.15 -16.57
C HIS A 216 -1.90 -0.86 -17.20
N GLN A 217 -0.89 -0.45 -16.41
CA GLN A 217 0.46 -0.20 -16.90
C GLN A 217 1.15 -1.45 -17.46
N ASP A 218 0.82 -2.61 -16.91
CA ASP A 218 1.47 -3.89 -17.24
C ASP A 218 0.53 -4.84 -17.99
N LYS A 219 -0.66 -4.39 -18.41
CA LYS A 219 -1.75 -5.22 -18.97
C LYS A 219 -1.29 -6.09 -20.15
N GLU A 220 -0.44 -5.54 -21.03
CA GLU A 220 0.07 -6.24 -22.20
C GLU A 220 1.15 -7.26 -21.82
N ASP A 221 2.13 -6.87 -21.00
CA ASP A 221 3.17 -7.75 -20.50
C ASP A 221 2.58 -8.90 -19.65
N ASP A 222 1.62 -8.60 -18.78
CA ASP A 222 0.89 -9.57 -17.97
C ASP A 222 0.13 -10.59 -18.84
N ALA A 223 -0.37 -10.15 -20.00
CA ALA A 223 -1.04 -11.03 -20.95
C ALA A 223 -0.07 -12.04 -21.57
N LEU A 224 1.13 -11.61 -21.92
CA LEU A 224 2.16 -12.46 -22.53
C LEU A 224 2.67 -13.55 -21.58
N ILE A 225 2.82 -13.23 -20.29
CA ILE A 225 3.35 -14.17 -19.28
C ILE A 225 2.26 -14.91 -18.49
N GLY A 226 0.97 -14.69 -18.84
CA GLY A 226 -0.16 -15.40 -18.22
C GLY A 226 -0.54 -14.94 -16.81
N VAL A 227 -0.05 -13.77 -16.35
CA VAL A 227 -0.39 -13.17 -15.05
C VAL A 227 -1.83 -12.64 -15.07
N LYS A 228 -2.59 -12.91 -14.00
CA LYS A 228 -3.98 -12.50 -13.84
C LYS A 228 -4.06 -11.18 -13.08
N SER A 229 -4.95 -10.27 -13.54
CA SER A 229 -5.24 -9.01 -12.87
C SER A 229 -6.66 -8.52 -13.14
N THR A 230 -7.19 -7.63 -12.30
CA THR A 230 -8.50 -6.99 -12.51
C THR A 230 -8.51 -6.10 -13.76
N ALA A 231 -7.38 -5.48 -14.12
CA ALA A 231 -7.27 -4.71 -15.35
C ALA A 231 -7.54 -5.55 -16.60
N ARG A 232 -7.03 -6.80 -16.62
CA ARG A 232 -7.31 -7.76 -17.69
C ARG A 232 -8.73 -8.32 -17.62
N LEU A 233 -9.24 -8.60 -16.42
CA LEU A 233 -10.57 -9.15 -16.20
C LEU A 233 -11.67 -8.18 -16.64
N PHE A 234 -11.55 -6.91 -16.29
CA PHE A 234 -12.60 -5.91 -16.54
C PHE A 234 -12.57 -5.36 -17.97
N GLY A 235 -11.41 -5.28 -18.59
CA GLY A 235 -11.27 -4.82 -19.97
C GLY A 235 -12.01 -3.50 -20.21
N ALA A 236 -12.89 -3.47 -21.19
CA ALA A 236 -13.72 -2.29 -21.52
C ALA A 236 -14.70 -1.87 -20.40
N GLN A 237 -14.95 -2.74 -19.41
CA GLN A 237 -15.85 -2.43 -18.29
C GLN A 237 -15.13 -1.83 -17.10
N THR A 238 -13.82 -1.58 -17.17
CA THR A 238 -13.01 -1.04 -16.08
C THR A 238 -13.67 0.18 -15.43
N GLY A 239 -14.15 1.15 -16.19
CA GLY A 239 -14.80 2.34 -15.64
C GLY A 239 -16.03 2.04 -14.76
N ARG A 240 -16.84 1.02 -15.12
CA ARG A 240 -18.00 0.61 -14.30
C ARG A 240 -17.59 -0.02 -12.97
N TRP A 241 -16.58 -0.87 -12.99
CA TRP A 241 -16.05 -1.49 -11.79
C TRP A 241 -15.39 -0.46 -10.86
N LEU A 242 -14.64 0.48 -11.40
CA LEU A 242 -14.06 1.58 -10.63
C LEU A 242 -15.15 2.46 -10.01
N ALA A 243 -16.25 2.76 -10.73
CA ALA A 243 -17.38 3.48 -10.17
C ALA A 243 -18.02 2.72 -8.99
N LEU A 244 -18.17 1.39 -9.10
CA LEU A 244 -18.64 0.56 -7.98
C LEU A 244 -17.69 0.62 -6.78
N PHE A 245 -16.37 0.49 -6.99
CA PHE A 245 -15.40 0.55 -5.90
C PHE A 245 -15.35 1.94 -5.24
N LEU A 246 -15.50 3.02 -6.00
CA LEU A 246 -15.66 4.37 -5.48
C LEU A 246 -16.88 4.45 -4.54
N VAL A 247 -18.05 3.99 -4.99
CA VAL A 247 -19.27 4.01 -4.18
C VAL A 247 -19.10 3.18 -2.91
N LEU A 248 -18.55 1.97 -3.01
CA LEU A 248 -18.29 1.11 -1.85
C LEU A 248 -17.31 1.78 -0.87
N THR A 249 -16.24 2.40 -1.37
CA THR A 249 -15.27 3.12 -0.53
C THR A 249 -15.96 4.21 0.29
N VAL A 250 -16.76 5.05 -0.36
CA VAL A 250 -17.44 6.18 0.29
C VAL A 250 -18.49 5.70 1.29
N LEU A 251 -19.34 4.76 0.88
CA LEU A 251 -20.43 4.27 1.74
C LEU A 251 -19.91 3.51 2.96
N LEU A 252 -18.89 2.66 2.79
CA LEU A 252 -18.33 1.89 3.90
C LEU A 252 -17.55 2.80 4.88
N MET A 253 -16.82 3.82 4.38
CA MET A 253 -16.17 4.80 5.25
C MET A 253 -17.19 5.64 6.01
N ALA A 254 -18.26 6.10 5.35
CA ALA A 254 -19.35 6.81 6.01
C ALA A 254 -20.05 5.95 7.06
N ALA A 255 -20.32 4.68 6.73
CA ALA A 255 -20.90 3.72 7.68
C ALA A 255 -19.99 3.47 8.90
N ALA A 256 -18.67 3.39 8.69
CA ALA A 256 -17.68 3.27 9.77
C ALA A 256 -17.74 4.46 10.72
N ILE A 257 -17.80 5.67 10.17
CA ILE A 257 -17.88 6.93 10.93
C ILE A 257 -19.21 7.01 11.70
N LEU A 258 -20.32 6.69 11.05
CA LEU A 258 -21.64 6.67 11.71
C LEU A 258 -21.68 5.63 12.83
N ALA A 259 -21.17 4.43 12.60
CA ALA A 259 -21.12 3.38 13.60
C ALA A 259 -20.24 3.74 14.81
N ALA A 260 -19.18 4.53 14.59
CA ALA A 260 -18.28 4.98 15.65
C ALA A 260 -18.84 6.18 16.44
N LEU A 261 -19.45 7.15 15.78
CA LEU A 261 -19.69 8.47 16.34
C LEU A 261 -21.17 8.77 16.62
N LEU A 262 -22.11 8.13 15.93
CA LEU A 262 -23.53 8.49 16.02
C LEU A 262 -24.10 8.43 17.47
N PRO A 263 -23.69 7.51 18.35
CA PRO A 263 -24.25 7.43 19.70
C PRO A 263 -24.00 8.68 20.55
N ASP A 264 -22.81 9.31 20.44
CA ASP A 264 -22.35 10.28 21.46
C ASP A 264 -21.71 11.56 20.88
N ALA A 265 -21.50 11.65 19.55
CA ALA A 265 -20.79 12.78 18.98
C ALA A 265 -21.69 14.02 18.79
N SER A 266 -21.09 15.19 18.98
CA SER A 266 -21.73 16.44 18.58
C SER A 266 -21.99 16.47 17.07
N PRO A 267 -23.04 17.18 16.59
CA PRO A 267 -23.30 17.32 15.15
C PRO A 267 -22.10 17.86 14.37
N VAL A 268 -21.33 18.77 14.97
CA VAL A 268 -20.17 19.38 14.34
C VAL A 268 -19.06 18.34 14.15
N ARG A 269 -18.77 17.52 15.17
CA ARG A 269 -17.79 16.42 15.07
C ARG A 269 -18.19 15.42 13.99
N LEU A 270 -19.45 15.02 13.96
CA LEU A 270 -19.97 14.08 12.97
C LEU A 270 -19.88 14.63 11.55
N LEU A 271 -20.30 15.86 11.33
CA LEU A 271 -20.21 16.54 10.01
C LEU A 271 -18.77 16.64 9.54
N LEU A 272 -17.84 17.03 10.42
CA LEU A 272 -16.43 17.15 10.09
C LEU A 272 -15.83 15.77 9.72
N ALA A 273 -16.15 14.73 10.46
CA ALA A 273 -15.71 13.36 10.13
C ALA A 273 -16.28 12.90 8.78
N LEU A 274 -17.54 13.20 8.47
CA LEU A 274 -18.19 12.85 7.20
C LEU A 274 -17.63 13.63 5.99
N CYS A 275 -16.87 14.71 6.20
CA CYS A 275 -16.08 15.33 5.12
C CYS A 275 -14.98 14.39 4.59
N ALA A 276 -14.50 13.41 5.39
CA ALA A 276 -13.47 12.47 4.95
C ALA A 276 -13.93 11.59 3.76
N PRO A 277 -15.02 10.81 3.82
CA PRO A 277 -15.51 10.04 2.68
C PRO A 277 -15.95 10.92 1.51
N TRP A 278 -16.47 12.13 1.77
CA TRP A 278 -16.83 13.07 0.71
C TRP A 278 -15.60 13.53 -0.08
N ALA A 279 -14.54 13.98 0.60
CA ALA A 279 -13.31 14.44 -0.03
C ALA A 279 -12.60 13.31 -0.79
N LEU A 280 -12.54 12.10 -0.18
CA LEU A 280 -11.99 10.92 -0.83
C LEU A 280 -12.79 10.57 -2.08
N GLY A 281 -14.12 10.51 -1.99
CA GLY A 281 -15.01 10.20 -3.12
C GLY A 281 -14.91 11.21 -4.25
N TRP A 282 -14.80 12.51 -3.93
CA TRP A 282 -14.58 13.57 -4.92
C TRP A 282 -13.27 13.36 -5.68
N HIS A 283 -12.20 13.01 -4.97
CA HIS A 283 -10.90 12.74 -5.59
C HIS A 283 -10.93 11.48 -6.47
N LEU A 284 -11.59 10.40 -6.02
CA LEU A 284 -11.76 9.19 -6.84
C LEU A 284 -12.62 9.45 -8.08
N LEU A 285 -13.66 10.27 -7.97
CA LEU A 285 -14.47 10.70 -9.12
C LEU A 285 -13.64 11.53 -10.12
N TRP A 286 -12.77 12.41 -9.61
CA TRP A 286 -11.83 13.15 -10.44
C TRP A 286 -10.87 12.21 -11.19
N GLN A 287 -10.34 11.18 -10.50
CA GLN A 287 -9.50 10.16 -11.15
C GLN A 287 -10.28 9.41 -12.24
N LEU A 288 -11.49 8.96 -11.94
CA LEU A 288 -12.34 8.22 -12.87
C LEU A 288 -12.62 9.01 -14.16
N ARG A 289 -12.85 10.32 -14.03
CA ARG A 289 -13.10 11.22 -15.19
C ARG A 289 -11.85 11.48 -16.01
N ARG A 290 -10.66 11.27 -15.45
CA ARG A 290 -9.36 11.49 -16.13
C ARG A 290 -8.66 10.20 -16.52
N LEU A 291 -9.30 9.07 -16.25
CA LEU A 291 -8.72 7.77 -16.57
C LEU A 291 -8.60 7.61 -18.09
N ASP A 292 -7.39 7.37 -18.52
CA ASP A 292 -7.05 6.78 -19.80
C ASP A 292 -6.34 5.46 -19.51
N ALA A 293 -7.04 4.34 -19.74
CA ALA A 293 -6.57 3.01 -19.39
C ALA A 293 -5.45 2.50 -20.33
N ASP A 294 -5.30 3.15 -21.48
CA ASP A 294 -4.30 2.81 -22.50
C ASP A 294 -3.05 3.73 -22.40
N ASP A 295 -3.06 4.75 -21.51
CA ASP A 295 -1.89 5.57 -21.19
C ASP A 295 -1.26 5.20 -19.84
N PRO A 296 -0.14 4.44 -19.81
CA PRO A 296 0.55 4.05 -18.59
C PRO A 296 1.00 5.24 -17.72
N ALA A 297 1.34 6.37 -18.34
CA ALA A 297 1.79 7.57 -17.61
C ALA A 297 0.63 8.20 -16.83
N THR A 298 -0.56 8.26 -17.43
CA THR A 298 -1.78 8.71 -16.76
C THR A 298 -2.19 7.75 -15.66
N CYS A 299 -2.17 6.43 -15.89
CA CYS A 299 -2.45 5.43 -14.86
C CYS A 299 -1.50 5.58 -13.65
N LEU A 300 -0.21 5.75 -13.88
CA LEU A 300 0.77 5.97 -12.82
C LEU A 300 0.53 7.28 -12.04
N ARG A 301 0.21 8.36 -12.73
CA ARG A 301 -0.12 9.66 -12.12
C ARG A 301 -1.35 9.56 -11.23
N LEU A 302 -2.43 8.94 -11.70
CA LEU A 302 -3.65 8.72 -10.94
C LEU A 302 -3.41 7.82 -9.73
N PHE A 303 -2.69 6.72 -9.90
CA PHE A 303 -2.29 5.85 -8.79
C PHE A 303 -1.55 6.64 -7.69
N ARG A 304 -0.56 7.45 -8.07
CA ARG A 304 0.24 8.23 -7.10
C ARG A 304 -0.59 9.27 -6.35
N SER A 305 -1.63 9.83 -6.96
CA SER A 305 -2.49 10.84 -6.35
C SER A 305 -3.34 10.29 -5.18
N ASN A 306 -3.44 8.96 -5.03
CA ASN A 306 -4.16 8.34 -3.92
C ASN A 306 -3.49 8.60 -2.55
N ARG A 307 -2.18 8.87 -2.51
CA ARG A 307 -1.53 9.37 -1.29
C ARG A 307 -2.22 10.63 -0.78
N ASP A 308 -2.43 11.62 -1.64
CA ASP A 308 -2.99 12.90 -1.26
C ASP A 308 -4.48 12.77 -0.90
N ALA A 309 -5.23 11.96 -1.66
CA ALA A 309 -6.62 11.63 -1.37
C ALA A 309 -6.79 11.02 0.02
N GLY A 310 -5.97 10.01 0.33
CA GLY A 310 -6.02 9.32 1.61
C GLY A 310 -5.57 10.18 2.79
N LEU A 311 -4.57 11.05 2.60
CA LEU A 311 -4.11 12.00 3.62
C LEU A 311 -5.18 13.05 3.94
N VAL A 312 -5.90 13.57 2.93
CA VAL A 312 -7.00 14.52 3.16
C VAL A 312 -8.09 13.86 4.01
N ALA A 313 -8.46 12.61 3.74
CA ALA A 313 -9.42 11.88 4.57
C ALA A 313 -8.90 11.71 6.01
N ALA A 314 -7.61 11.36 6.20
CA ALA A 314 -6.99 11.27 7.52
C ALA A 314 -7.03 12.60 8.29
N LEU A 315 -6.82 13.73 7.62
CA LEU A 315 -6.89 15.06 8.21
C LEU A 315 -8.29 15.39 8.74
N PHE A 316 -9.35 15.09 7.98
CA PHE A 316 -10.72 15.31 8.46
C PHE A 316 -11.06 14.46 9.67
N LEU A 317 -10.65 13.17 9.68
CA LEU A 317 -10.84 12.28 10.83
C LEU A 317 -10.05 12.79 12.05
N ALA A 318 -8.79 13.19 11.86
CA ALA A 318 -7.97 13.71 12.93
C ALA A 318 -8.50 15.05 13.48
N ALA A 319 -9.01 15.94 12.63
CA ALA A 319 -9.63 17.18 13.04
C ALA A 319 -10.94 16.94 13.83
N ALA A 320 -11.74 15.94 13.41
CA ALA A 320 -12.95 15.54 14.16
C ALA A 320 -12.61 15.03 15.56
N ALA A 321 -11.46 14.36 15.74
CA ALA A 321 -11.00 13.87 17.02
C ALA A 321 -10.50 15.01 17.97
N CYS A 322 -10.34 16.23 17.47
CA CYS A 322 -10.01 17.40 18.30
C CYS A 322 -11.23 18.15 18.84
N LEU A 323 -12.46 17.78 18.44
CA LEU A 323 -13.72 18.36 18.87
C LEU A 323 -14.41 17.51 19.94
#